data_47a0e42964e64f143dfb11f1687b008c
#
_entry.id   47a0e42964e64f143dfb11f1687b008c
#
_cell.length_a   1.000
_cell.length_b   1.000
_cell.length_c   1.000
_cell.angle_alpha   90.00
_cell.angle_beta   90.00
_cell.angle_gamma   90.00
#
_symmetry.space_group_name_H-M   'P 1'
#
loop_
_entity.id
_entity.type
_entity.pdbx_description
1 polymer ?
#
loop_
_entity_poly.entity_id
_entity_poly.type
_entity_poly.pdbx_seq_one_letter_code
_entity_poly.pdbx_strand_id
1 'polypeptide(L)'
;MKSEILNMERNYSVYLPPDYETSSRSYPVLYLLHGLGDDHTGWVQFGEVKKIADNSILNGDSTPMIIVMPDANTGYVGYINIPNENWLYEDFFFNELMPHVESKYRIKSDKRFRAISGLSMGGGGTLVYGLHRPDLFSSAAPLSPAIGPTNPNKFIEWIFRNNYNYNYDFDYIEEDLEALLNNNHPRILINKIPISEINSVRWFIDIGDDDYLYEDSSLLHIDFSDKGINHEYRVRNGAHTWTYWRESLPTVLEFVSQGFHQY
;
A
#
# COMPACT_ATOMS: atom_id res chain seq x y z
N MET A 1 0.88 -5.20 18.73
CA MET A 1 -0.02 -6.38 18.83
C MET A 1 0.80 -7.65 18.60
N LYS A 2 0.43 -8.74 19.27
CA LYS A 2 1.02 -10.04 18.97
C LYS A 2 0.39 -10.59 17.69
N SER A 3 1.20 -11.11 16.79
CA SER A 3 0.78 -11.85 15.61
C SER A 3 1.04 -13.34 15.83
N GLU A 4 0.03 -14.16 15.63
CA GLU A 4 0.17 -15.62 15.64
C GLU A 4 0.69 -16.11 14.26
N ILE A 5 0.28 -15.45 13.17
CA ILE A 5 0.72 -15.78 11.81
C ILE A 5 2.23 -15.56 11.65
N LEU A 6 2.75 -14.40 12.11
CA LEU A 6 4.17 -14.08 12.02
C LEU A 6 4.98 -14.55 13.23
N ASN A 7 4.31 -15.08 14.26
CA ASN A 7 4.90 -15.52 15.53
C ASN A 7 5.82 -14.44 16.19
N MET A 8 5.41 -13.17 16.12
CA MET A 8 6.15 -12.05 16.68
C MET A 8 5.23 -10.89 17.07
N GLU A 9 5.76 -9.93 17.80
CA GLU A 9 5.06 -8.66 18.03
C GLU A 9 5.23 -7.74 16.82
N ARG A 10 4.12 -7.11 16.41
CA ARG A 10 4.08 -6.10 15.36
C ARG A 10 3.54 -4.80 15.90
N ASN A 11 4.17 -3.70 15.49
CA ASN A 11 3.75 -2.36 15.82
C ASN A 11 2.90 -1.75 14.70
N TYR A 12 2.10 -0.78 15.04
CA TYR A 12 1.43 0.11 14.09
C TYR A 12 1.20 1.47 14.76
N SER A 13 1.23 2.53 13.97
CA SER A 13 0.81 3.86 14.38
C SER A 13 -0.60 4.14 13.87
N VAL A 14 -1.36 4.95 14.63
CA VAL A 14 -2.71 5.36 14.24
C VAL A 14 -2.84 6.87 14.37
N TYR A 15 -3.31 7.50 13.29
CA TYR A 15 -3.81 8.86 13.34
C TYR A 15 -5.33 8.82 13.59
N LEU A 16 -5.79 9.60 14.54
CA LEU A 16 -7.20 9.81 14.84
C LEU A 16 -7.59 11.24 14.42
N PRO A 17 -8.73 11.44 13.72
CA PRO A 17 -9.13 12.75 13.26
C PRO A 17 -9.44 13.69 14.42
N PRO A 18 -9.40 15.04 14.22
CA PRO A 18 -9.49 16.03 15.31
C PRO A 18 -10.73 15.89 16.19
N ASP A 19 -11.84 15.44 15.63
CA ASP A 19 -13.11 15.28 16.37
C ASP A 19 -13.32 13.86 16.97
N TYR A 20 -12.30 12.98 16.93
CA TYR A 20 -12.44 11.61 17.37
C TYR A 20 -12.89 11.52 18.84
N GLU A 21 -12.31 12.27 19.74
CA GLU A 21 -12.65 12.23 21.19
C GLU A 21 -13.98 12.93 21.50
N THR A 22 -14.45 13.82 20.65
CA THR A 22 -15.67 14.61 20.88
C THR A 22 -16.90 14.08 20.13
N SER A 23 -16.71 13.10 19.26
CA SER A 23 -17.76 12.48 18.45
C SER A 23 -17.93 11.00 18.81
N SER A 24 -19.14 10.48 18.67
CA SER A 24 -19.43 9.04 18.79
C SER A 24 -19.52 8.31 17.45
N ARG A 25 -19.29 9.02 16.33
CA ARG A 25 -19.38 8.45 14.98
C ARG A 25 -18.26 7.46 14.67
N SER A 26 -18.51 6.57 13.73
CA SER A 26 -17.47 5.74 13.10
C SER A 26 -16.92 6.43 11.85
N TYR A 27 -15.66 6.16 11.53
CA TYR A 27 -14.88 6.82 10.49
C TYR A 27 -14.47 5.85 9.39
N PRO A 28 -14.30 6.31 8.14
CA PRO A 28 -13.54 5.59 7.12
C PRO A 28 -12.11 5.35 7.58
N VAL A 29 -11.43 4.40 6.96
CA VAL A 29 -10.03 4.08 7.26
C VAL A 29 -9.18 4.11 5.99
N LEU A 30 -8.00 4.72 6.12
CA LEU A 30 -6.90 4.62 5.18
C LEU A 30 -5.78 3.78 5.80
N TYR A 31 -5.42 2.67 5.17
CA TYR A 31 -4.19 1.94 5.48
C TYR A 31 -3.05 2.58 4.69
N LEU A 32 -2.03 3.12 5.38
CA LEU A 32 -0.96 3.92 4.80
C LEU A 32 0.39 3.24 5.02
N LEU A 33 0.92 2.63 3.97
CA LEU A 33 2.08 1.76 3.98
C LEU A 33 3.39 2.55 3.84
N HIS A 34 4.41 2.21 4.63
CA HIS A 34 5.74 2.83 4.57
C HIS A 34 6.64 2.23 3.49
N GLY A 35 7.77 2.88 3.22
CA GLY A 35 8.81 2.43 2.29
C GLY A 35 9.84 1.51 2.92
N LEU A 36 10.75 1.01 2.10
CA LEU A 36 11.86 0.17 2.52
C LEU A 36 12.78 0.91 3.50
N GLY A 37 13.15 0.23 4.58
CA GLY A 37 14.02 0.78 5.63
C GLY A 37 13.32 1.67 6.66
N ASP A 38 12.03 1.97 6.45
CA ASP A 38 11.17 2.63 7.43
C ASP A 38 10.42 1.61 8.30
N ASP A 39 9.60 2.12 9.20
CA ASP A 39 8.68 1.36 10.04
C ASP A 39 7.32 2.10 10.18
N HIS A 40 6.50 1.70 11.12
CA HIS A 40 5.20 2.32 11.41
C HIS A 40 5.28 3.82 11.76
N THR A 41 6.46 4.36 12.05
CA THR A 41 6.66 5.77 12.42
C THR A 41 7.09 6.65 11.24
N GLY A 42 7.49 6.08 10.10
CA GLY A 42 8.01 6.82 8.94
C GLY A 42 7.08 7.94 8.47
N TRP A 43 5.80 7.65 8.28
CA TRP A 43 4.80 8.65 7.93
C TRP A 43 4.55 9.70 9.02
N VAL A 44 4.76 9.33 10.29
CA VAL A 44 4.65 10.26 11.42
C VAL A 44 5.83 11.21 11.48
N GLN A 45 7.06 10.67 11.38
CA GLN A 45 8.30 11.42 11.56
C GLN A 45 8.71 12.22 10.33
N PHE A 46 8.64 11.58 9.15
CA PHE A 46 9.12 12.16 7.91
C PHE A 46 7.96 12.60 6.99
N GLY A 47 6.81 11.93 7.08
CA GLY A 47 5.63 12.21 6.25
C GLY A 47 4.74 13.32 6.78
N GLU A 48 4.94 13.81 8.00
CA GLU A 48 4.10 14.84 8.65
C GLU A 48 2.59 14.53 8.59
N VAL A 49 2.22 13.23 8.61
CA VAL A 49 0.86 12.76 8.34
C VAL A 49 -0.20 13.46 9.18
N LYS A 50 0.07 13.68 10.47
CA LYS A 50 -0.89 14.35 11.35
C LYS A 50 -1.20 15.78 10.90
N LYS A 51 -0.18 16.57 10.63
CA LYS A 51 -0.31 17.97 10.21
C LYS A 51 -1.04 18.07 8.86
N ILE A 52 -0.69 17.20 7.92
CA ILE A 52 -1.28 17.18 6.58
C ILE A 52 -2.75 16.76 6.66
N ALA A 53 -3.07 15.69 7.39
CA ALA A 53 -4.43 15.21 7.54
C ALA A 53 -5.32 16.22 8.30
N ASP A 54 -4.84 16.80 9.41
CA ASP A 54 -5.56 17.83 10.13
C ASP A 54 -5.91 19.03 9.23
N ASN A 55 -4.94 19.53 8.45
CA ASN A 55 -5.16 20.66 7.54
C ASN A 55 -6.16 20.30 6.43
N SER A 56 -6.01 19.13 5.80
CA SER A 56 -6.91 18.68 4.72
C SER A 56 -8.36 18.55 5.21
N ILE A 57 -8.55 18.05 6.45
CA ILE A 57 -9.87 17.93 7.08
C ILE A 57 -10.44 19.30 7.44
N LEU A 58 -9.63 20.18 8.03
CA LEU A 58 -10.07 21.52 8.44
C LEU A 58 -10.44 22.42 7.26
N ASN A 59 -9.73 22.28 6.13
CA ASN A 59 -10.02 22.99 4.90
C ASN A 59 -11.26 22.44 4.16
N GLY A 60 -11.74 21.24 4.53
CA GLY A 60 -12.82 20.55 3.84
C GLY A 60 -12.38 19.79 2.57
N ASP A 61 -11.07 19.63 2.35
CA ASP A 61 -10.51 18.93 1.21
C ASP A 61 -10.64 17.40 1.38
N SER A 62 -10.69 16.92 2.63
CA SER A 62 -10.86 15.50 2.93
C SER A 62 -11.86 15.24 4.06
N THR A 63 -12.49 14.08 3.99
CA THR A 63 -13.35 13.55 5.05
C THR A 63 -12.50 13.15 6.25
N PRO A 64 -12.95 13.45 7.49
CA PRO A 64 -12.32 12.89 8.68
C PRO A 64 -12.25 11.37 8.61
N MET A 65 -11.04 10.82 8.69
CA MET A 65 -10.75 9.39 8.59
C MET A 65 -9.71 8.97 9.62
N ILE A 66 -9.69 7.69 9.95
CA ILE A 66 -8.60 7.06 10.71
C ILE A 66 -7.53 6.64 9.71
N ILE A 67 -6.24 6.89 10.04
CA ILE A 67 -5.13 6.41 9.21
C ILE A 67 -4.31 5.41 10.02
N VAL A 68 -4.17 4.19 9.51
CA VAL A 68 -3.43 3.09 10.14
C VAL A 68 -2.13 2.88 9.37
N MET A 69 -1.01 2.96 10.06
CA MET A 69 0.33 2.83 9.50
C MET A 69 1.01 1.59 10.12
N PRO A 70 0.93 0.43 9.46
CA PRO A 70 1.52 -0.81 9.98
C PRO A 70 3.04 -0.83 9.77
N ASP A 71 3.72 -1.64 10.57
CA ASP A 71 5.14 -1.92 10.46
C ASP A 71 5.37 -3.17 9.61
N ALA A 72 6.07 -3.02 8.47
CA ALA A 72 6.54 -4.13 7.62
C ALA A 72 8.08 -4.18 7.55
N ASN A 73 8.78 -3.55 8.49
CA ASN A 73 10.23 -3.58 8.55
C ASN A 73 10.74 -4.85 9.26
N THR A 74 11.24 -5.79 8.52
CA THR A 74 11.64 -7.10 9.03
C THR A 74 12.83 -7.71 8.31
N GLY A 75 13.50 -6.92 7.46
CA GLY A 75 14.62 -7.39 6.64
C GLY A 75 14.19 -7.97 5.28
N TYR A 76 12.90 -8.22 5.08
CA TYR A 76 12.36 -8.59 3.76
C TYR A 76 11.80 -7.37 3.05
N VAL A 77 11.86 -7.37 1.73
CA VAL A 77 11.26 -6.32 0.92
C VAL A 77 9.83 -6.72 0.58
N GLY A 78 8.88 -5.98 1.09
CA GLY A 78 7.52 -6.08 0.63
C GLY A 78 6.51 -6.46 1.70
N TYR A 79 5.28 -6.24 1.30
CA TYR A 79 4.07 -6.53 2.03
C TYR A 79 3.46 -7.88 1.62
N ILE A 80 4.23 -8.73 0.94
CA ILE A 80 3.78 -9.99 0.35
C ILE A 80 4.06 -11.19 1.27
N ASN A 81 3.41 -12.30 0.98
CA ASN A 81 3.75 -13.58 1.58
C ASN A 81 4.97 -14.19 0.88
N ILE A 82 5.94 -14.66 1.68
CA ILE A 82 7.10 -15.44 1.23
C ILE A 82 7.08 -16.76 1.99
N PRO A 83 6.34 -17.77 1.50
CA PRO A 83 6.06 -18.99 2.28
C PRO A 83 7.32 -19.77 2.71
N ASN A 84 8.33 -19.84 1.84
CA ASN A 84 9.58 -20.57 2.12
C ASN A 84 10.40 -19.94 3.26
N GLU A 85 10.15 -18.65 3.55
CA GLU A 85 10.77 -17.90 4.65
C GLU A 85 9.87 -17.83 5.90
N ASN A 86 8.71 -18.49 5.88
CA ASN A 86 7.66 -18.32 6.90
C ASN A 86 7.24 -16.85 7.13
N TRP A 87 7.40 -16.02 6.09
CA TRP A 87 7.02 -14.63 6.10
C TRP A 87 5.68 -14.44 5.40
N LEU A 88 4.58 -14.46 6.18
CA LEU A 88 3.21 -14.42 5.68
C LEU A 88 2.58 -13.06 6.02
N TYR A 89 3.22 -11.97 5.53
CA TYR A 89 2.83 -10.62 5.93
C TYR A 89 1.48 -10.20 5.37
N GLU A 90 1.12 -10.60 4.17
CA GLU A 90 -0.18 -10.33 3.60
C GLU A 90 -1.29 -11.01 4.41
N ASP A 91 -1.09 -12.27 4.80
CA ASP A 91 -2.03 -13.00 5.65
C ASP A 91 -2.18 -12.32 7.02
N PHE A 92 -1.07 -11.89 7.62
CA PHE A 92 -1.11 -11.10 8.85
C PHE A 92 -1.91 -9.81 8.66
N PHE A 93 -1.69 -9.09 7.57
CA PHE A 93 -2.38 -7.83 7.31
C PHE A 93 -3.89 -8.01 7.22
N PHE A 94 -4.37 -8.97 6.44
CA PHE A 94 -5.80 -9.18 6.22
C PHE A 94 -6.49 -9.95 7.34
N ASN A 95 -5.84 -10.93 7.94
CA ASN A 95 -6.48 -11.85 8.87
C ASN A 95 -6.26 -11.48 10.35
N GLU A 96 -5.25 -10.65 10.66
CA GLU A 96 -4.97 -10.23 12.04
C GLU A 96 -5.01 -8.71 12.22
N LEU A 97 -4.23 -7.93 11.43
CA LEU A 97 -4.10 -6.48 11.62
C LEU A 97 -5.42 -5.76 11.35
N MET A 98 -6.04 -5.98 10.19
CA MET A 98 -7.30 -5.31 9.84
C MET A 98 -8.41 -5.60 10.85
N PRO A 99 -8.72 -6.87 11.19
CA PRO A 99 -9.72 -7.16 12.22
C PRO A 99 -9.38 -6.55 13.59
N HIS A 100 -8.11 -6.58 13.98
CA HIS A 100 -7.66 -6.01 15.25
C HIS A 100 -7.93 -4.50 15.33
N VAL A 101 -7.50 -3.72 14.33
CA VAL A 101 -7.67 -2.27 14.35
C VAL A 101 -9.14 -1.87 14.17
N GLU A 102 -9.90 -2.59 13.35
CA GLU A 102 -11.32 -2.34 13.14
C GLU A 102 -12.18 -2.67 14.35
N SER A 103 -11.75 -3.61 15.18
CA SER A 103 -12.42 -3.88 16.49
C SER A 103 -12.04 -2.89 17.58
N LYS A 104 -10.84 -2.30 17.51
CA LYS A 104 -10.29 -1.43 18.54
C LYS A 104 -10.69 0.03 18.37
N TYR A 105 -10.85 0.48 17.14
CA TYR A 105 -11.18 1.87 16.80
C TYR A 105 -12.55 1.95 16.14
N ARG A 106 -13.19 3.13 16.18
CA ARG A 106 -14.50 3.36 15.56
C ARG A 106 -14.36 3.46 14.03
N ILE A 107 -14.07 2.34 13.39
CA ILE A 107 -13.92 2.20 11.94
C ILE A 107 -15.22 1.69 11.31
N LYS A 108 -15.55 2.19 10.13
CA LYS A 108 -16.57 1.63 9.24
C LYS A 108 -15.91 0.53 8.40
N SER A 109 -16.28 -0.73 8.65
CA SER A 109 -15.62 -1.91 8.07
C SER A 109 -16.18 -2.40 6.74
N ASP A 110 -16.95 -1.59 6.02
CA ASP A 110 -17.40 -1.92 4.66
C ASP A 110 -16.35 -1.49 3.61
N LYS A 111 -16.28 -2.21 2.48
CA LYS A 111 -15.42 -1.88 1.33
C LYS A 111 -15.43 -0.40 1.01
N ARG A 112 -16.62 0.21 0.96
CA ARG A 112 -16.82 1.62 0.63
C ARG A 112 -15.96 2.57 1.48
N PHE A 113 -15.72 2.21 2.73
CA PHE A 113 -15.04 3.05 3.71
C PHE A 113 -13.60 2.63 4.00
N ARG A 114 -13.05 1.72 3.20
CA ARG A 114 -11.65 1.32 3.27
C ARG A 114 -10.89 1.82 2.05
N ALA A 115 -9.73 2.40 2.29
CA ALA A 115 -8.77 2.76 1.25
C ALA A 115 -7.37 2.30 1.65
N ILE A 116 -6.51 2.16 0.67
CA ILE A 116 -5.10 1.81 0.87
C ILE A 116 -4.21 2.73 0.06
N SER A 117 -3.09 3.13 0.63
CA SER A 117 -2.04 3.91 -0.03
C SER A 117 -0.69 3.56 0.58
N GLY A 118 0.37 3.95 -0.07
CA GLY A 118 1.72 3.77 0.44
C GLY A 118 2.76 4.25 -0.54
N LEU A 119 3.97 4.46 -0.06
CA LEU A 119 5.08 4.94 -0.87
C LEU A 119 6.10 3.84 -1.15
N SER A 120 6.74 3.88 -2.33
CA SER A 120 7.86 2.98 -2.68
C SER A 120 7.48 1.50 -2.50
N MET A 121 8.12 0.78 -1.59
CA MET A 121 7.75 -0.57 -1.18
C MET A 121 6.27 -0.65 -0.80
N GLY A 122 5.77 0.31 -0.02
CA GLY A 122 4.35 0.40 0.34
C GLY A 122 3.44 0.74 -0.84
N GLY A 123 3.96 1.44 -1.85
CA GLY A 123 3.27 1.66 -3.13
C GLY A 123 3.09 0.34 -3.90
N GLY A 124 4.13 -0.50 -3.94
CA GLY A 124 4.05 -1.87 -4.45
C GLY A 124 3.03 -2.71 -3.67
N GLY A 125 3.09 -2.67 -2.34
CA GLY A 125 2.11 -3.33 -1.47
C GLY A 125 0.67 -2.86 -1.70
N THR A 126 0.48 -1.56 -1.94
CA THR A 126 -0.82 -0.98 -2.28
C THR A 126 -1.38 -1.57 -3.57
N LEU A 127 -0.53 -1.74 -4.61
CA LEU A 127 -0.93 -2.39 -5.87
C LEU A 127 -1.33 -3.85 -5.64
N VAL A 128 -0.47 -4.62 -4.98
CA VAL A 128 -0.72 -6.05 -4.72
C VAL A 128 -2.01 -6.24 -3.93
N TYR A 129 -2.18 -5.53 -2.82
CA TYR A 129 -3.35 -5.67 -1.95
C TYR A 129 -4.65 -5.23 -2.62
N GLY A 130 -4.61 -4.13 -3.38
CA GLY A 130 -5.78 -3.68 -4.13
C GLY A 130 -6.18 -4.65 -5.25
N LEU A 131 -5.21 -5.35 -5.86
CA LEU A 131 -5.45 -6.38 -6.87
C LEU A 131 -5.89 -7.71 -6.27
N HIS A 132 -5.29 -8.16 -5.17
CA HIS A 132 -5.66 -9.41 -4.50
C HIS A 132 -7.01 -9.34 -3.81
N ARG A 133 -7.34 -8.19 -3.25
CA ARG A 133 -8.56 -7.99 -2.46
C ARG A 133 -9.37 -6.78 -2.95
N PRO A 134 -9.77 -6.79 -4.23
CA PRO A 134 -10.64 -5.74 -4.77
C PRO A 134 -12.00 -5.66 -4.06
N ASP A 135 -12.37 -6.71 -3.34
CA ASP A 135 -13.57 -6.78 -2.49
C ASP A 135 -13.46 -5.94 -1.20
N LEU A 136 -12.26 -5.58 -0.76
CA LEU A 136 -12.04 -4.90 0.52
C LEU A 136 -11.83 -3.39 0.42
N PHE A 137 -11.35 -2.87 -0.70
CA PHE A 137 -10.97 -1.46 -0.84
C PHE A 137 -11.80 -0.74 -1.89
N SER A 138 -12.27 0.47 -1.55
CA SER A 138 -12.91 1.39 -2.51
C SER A 138 -11.90 2.12 -3.37
N SER A 139 -10.72 2.38 -2.83
CA SER A 139 -9.65 3.16 -3.46
C SER A 139 -8.28 2.64 -3.10
N ALA A 140 -7.36 2.66 -4.07
CA ALA A 140 -5.95 2.35 -3.91
C ALA A 140 -5.11 3.47 -4.56
N ALA A 141 -4.19 4.05 -3.80
CA ALA A 141 -3.38 5.18 -4.22
C ALA A 141 -1.88 4.92 -4.03
N PRO A 142 -1.24 4.12 -4.90
CA PRO A 142 0.20 3.87 -4.85
C PRO A 142 1.00 5.13 -5.23
N LEU A 143 1.99 5.48 -4.38
CA LEU A 143 2.94 6.57 -4.58
C LEU A 143 4.31 5.99 -4.90
N SER A 144 4.93 6.42 -6.00
CA SER A 144 6.25 5.92 -6.42
C SER A 144 6.39 4.40 -6.27
N PRO A 145 5.45 3.59 -6.81
CA PRO A 145 5.35 2.18 -6.46
C PRO A 145 6.57 1.38 -6.91
N ALA A 146 7.14 0.61 -5.99
CA ALA A 146 8.18 -0.36 -6.28
C ALA A 146 7.54 -1.66 -6.80
N ILE A 147 7.63 -1.90 -8.10
CA ILE A 147 6.96 -3.02 -8.79
C ILE A 147 7.93 -4.19 -8.99
N GLY A 148 9.18 -3.90 -9.34
CA GLY A 148 10.22 -4.89 -9.58
C GLY A 148 10.20 -5.49 -11.00
N PRO A 149 11.21 -6.33 -11.29
CA PRO A 149 11.37 -6.94 -12.62
C PRO A 149 10.41 -8.12 -12.85
N THR A 150 10.05 -8.35 -14.12
CA THR A 150 9.19 -9.46 -14.54
C THR A 150 9.90 -10.80 -14.74
N ASN A 151 11.21 -10.86 -14.52
CA ASN A 151 11.97 -12.12 -14.57
C ASN A 151 11.99 -12.76 -13.18
N PRO A 152 11.65 -14.06 -13.02
CA PRO A 152 11.54 -14.72 -11.72
C PRO A 152 12.80 -14.62 -10.85
N ASN A 153 13.97 -14.92 -11.43
CA ASN A 153 15.24 -14.88 -10.70
C ASN A 153 15.61 -13.44 -10.26
N LYS A 154 15.40 -12.46 -11.15
CA LYS A 154 15.64 -11.06 -10.80
C LYS A 154 14.62 -10.53 -9.80
N PHE A 155 13.39 -11.04 -9.81
CA PHE A 155 12.35 -10.63 -8.88
C PHE A 155 12.68 -11.08 -7.45
N ILE A 156 13.14 -12.32 -7.27
CA ILE A 156 13.56 -12.81 -5.94
C ILE A 156 14.81 -12.05 -5.45
N GLU A 157 15.81 -11.84 -6.29
CA GLU A 157 16.99 -11.03 -5.96
C GLU A 157 16.56 -9.61 -5.54
N TRP A 158 15.57 -9.03 -6.21
CA TRP A 158 15.03 -7.71 -5.91
C TRP A 158 14.30 -7.70 -4.55
N ILE A 159 13.52 -8.75 -4.22
CA ILE A 159 12.84 -8.88 -2.92
C ILE A 159 13.85 -8.93 -1.77
N PHE A 160 14.94 -9.67 -1.94
CA PHE A 160 15.93 -9.88 -0.89
C PHE A 160 17.11 -8.89 -0.89
N ARG A 161 17.18 -7.96 -1.84
CA ARG A 161 18.33 -7.07 -2.07
C ARG A 161 18.84 -6.29 -0.86
N ASN A 162 18.02 -6.12 0.15
CA ASN A 162 18.37 -5.40 1.38
C ASN A 162 18.49 -6.29 2.61
N ASN A 163 18.39 -7.60 2.44
CA ASN A 163 18.68 -8.53 3.51
C ASN A 163 20.17 -8.85 3.51
N TYR A 164 20.96 -8.03 4.19
CA TYR A 164 22.43 -8.16 4.30
C TYR A 164 22.89 -9.46 4.95
N ASN A 165 22.01 -10.19 5.62
CA ASN A 165 22.29 -11.49 6.23
C ASN A 165 21.89 -12.67 5.34
N TYR A 166 21.29 -12.39 4.19
CA TYR A 166 20.86 -13.44 3.28
C TYR A 166 22.04 -13.83 2.38
N ASN A 167 22.51 -15.04 2.59
CA ASN A 167 23.44 -15.67 1.65
C ASN A 167 22.57 -16.11 0.45
N TYR A 168 22.77 -15.49 -0.74
CA TYR A 168 21.96 -15.70 -1.97
C TYR A 168 22.00 -17.15 -2.54
N ASP A 169 22.27 -18.12 -1.71
CA ASP A 169 22.14 -19.54 -2.05
C ASP A 169 20.67 -19.92 -1.85
N PHE A 170 19.83 -19.46 -2.78
CA PHE A 170 18.42 -19.75 -2.76
C PHE A 170 18.17 -21.22 -3.09
N ASP A 171 17.74 -21.98 -2.12
CA ASP A 171 17.15 -23.32 -2.32
C ASP A 171 15.73 -23.27 -2.91
N TYR A 172 15.44 -22.19 -3.70
CA TYR A 172 14.18 -22.06 -4.41
C TYR A 172 14.26 -22.79 -5.74
N ILE A 173 13.35 -23.69 -5.97
CA ILE A 173 13.16 -24.28 -7.30
C ILE A 173 12.49 -23.27 -8.23
N GLU A 174 12.68 -23.41 -9.53
CA GLU A 174 12.14 -22.47 -10.55
C GLU A 174 10.62 -22.29 -10.41
N GLU A 175 9.90 -23.35 -10.08
CA GLU A 175 8.45 -23.32 -9.86
C GLU A 175 8.03 -22.38 -8.71
N ASP A 176 8.78 -22.36 -7.61
CA ASP A 176 8.52 -21.46 -6.47
C ASP A 176 8.77 -20.00 -6.85
N LEU A 177 9.84 -19.72 -7.62
CA LEU A 177 10.17 -18.39 -8.10
C LEU A 177 9.11 -17.84 -9.08
N GLU A 178 8.67 -18.70 -10.00
CA GLU A 178 7.58 -18.38 -10.90
C GLU A 178 6.26 -18.14 -10.13
N ALA A 179 5.95 -18.97 -9.14
CA ALA A 179 4.76 -18.81 -8.32
C ALA A 179 4.80 -17.50 -7.54
N LEU A 180 5.95 -17.16 -6.92
CA LEU A 180 6.12 -15.92 -6.17
C LEU A 180 5.93 -14.69 -7.08
N LEU A 181 6.58 -14.67 -8.25
CA LEU A 181 6.42 -13.62 -9.25
C LEU A 181 4.96 -13.52 -9.73
N ASN A 182 4.42 -14.63 -10.15
CA ASN A 182 3.09 -14.73 -10.72
C ASN A 182 1.98 -14.31 -9.77
N ASN A 183 2.19 -14.47 -8.47
CA ASN A 183 1.21 -14.12 -7.46
C ASN A 183 1.40 -12.71 -6.89
N ASN A 184 2.54 -12.06 -7.12
CA ASN A 184 2.81 -10.78 -6.47
C ASN A 184 3.19 -9.64 -7.41
N HIS A 185 3.39 -9.90 -8.69
CA HIS A 185 3.79 -8.84 -9.61
C HIS A 185 2.57 -8.15 -10.23
N PRO A 186 2.34 -6.84 -9.99
CA PRO A 186 1.12 -6.15 -10.42
C PRO A 186 0.84 -6.26 -11.92
N ARG A 187 1.86 -6.10 -12.78
CA ARG A 187 1.71 -6.18 -14.25
C ARG A 187 1.41 -7.61 -14.75
N ILE A 188 1.58 -8.63 -13.91
CA ILE A 188 1.18 -10.00 -14.19
C ILE A 188 -0.23 -10.25 -13.65
N LEU A 189 -0.53 -9.79 -12.43
CA LEU A 189 -1.83 -9.95 -11.78
C LEU A 189 -2.97 -9.38 -12.61
N ILE A 190 -2.79 -8.21 -13.23
CA ILE A 190 -3.81 -7.59 -14.10
C ILE A 190 -4.19 -8.42 -15.33
N ASN A 191 -3.42 -9.46 -15.66
CA ASN A 191 -3.76 -10.41 -16.71
C ASN A 191 -4.59 -11.60 -16.21
N LYS A 192 -4.68 -11.78 -14.90
CA LYS A 192 -5.33 -12.93 -14.26
C LYS A 192 -6.67 -12.58 -13.61
N ILE A 193 -6.80 -11.33 -13.17
CA ILE A 193 -7.96 -10.83 -12.43
C ILE A 193 -8.97 -10.26 -13.44
N PRO A 194 -10.28 -10.54 -13.30
CA PRO A 194 -11.31 -9.95 -14.14
C PRO A 194 -11.27 -8.41 -14.09
N ILE A 195 -11.33 -7.76 -15.25
CA ILE A 195 -11.26 -6.29 -15.33
C ILE A 195 -12.39 -5.61 -14.53
N SER A 196 -13.55 -6.23 -14.43
CA SER A 196 -14.66 -5.73 -13.62
C SER A 196 -14.35 -5.69 -12.13
N GLU A 197 -13.54 -6.63 -11.64
CA GLU A 197 -13.07 -6.63 -10.25
C GLU A 197 -12.01 -5.56 -10.03
N ILE A 198 -11.04 -5.44 -10.94
CA ILE A 198 -10.02 -4.39 -10.87
C ILE A 198 -10.67 -3.00 -10.93
N ASN A 199 -11.64 -2.79 -11.83
CA ASN A 199 -12.37 -1.54 -11.95
C ASN A 199 -13.38 -1.28 -10.82
N SER A 200 -13.58 -2.22 -9.91
CA SER A 200 -14.35 -2.01 -8.69
C SER A 200 -13.56 -1.24 -7.61
N VAL A 201 -12.26 -1.06 -7.83
CA VAL A 201 -11.35 -0.22 -7.04
C VAL A 201 -11.01 1.03 -7.85
N ARG A 202 -11.03 2.19 -7.21
CA ARG A 202 -10.52 3.45 -7.80
C ARG A 202 -9.01 3.49 -7.64
N TRP A 203 -8.29 3.73 -8.74
CA TRP A 203 -6.83 3.74 -8.76
C TRP A 203 -6.28 5.14 -8.99
N PHE A 204 -5.30 5.55 -8.17
CA PHE A 204 -4.55 6.79 -8.35
C PHE A 204 -3.06 6.49 -8.23
N ILE A 205 -2.34 6.54 -9.34
CA ILE A 205 -0.89 6.26 -9.42
C ILE A 205 -0.17 7.60 -9.53
N ASP A 206 0.77 7.87 -8.63
CA ASP A 206 1.52 9.13 -8.58
C ASP A 206 3.02 8.86 -8.48
N ILE A 207 3.82 9.58 -9.31
CA ILE A 207 5.27 9.44 -9.34
C ILE A 207 5.94 10.75 -9.73
N GLY A 208 7.15 11.00 -9.21
CA GLY A 208 8.00 12.10 -9.63
C GLY A 208 8.69 11.83 -10.97
N ASP A 209 8.89 12.88 -11.78
CA ASP A 209 9.59 12.78 -13.07
C ASP A 209 11.09 12.46 -12.94
N ASP A 210 11.70 12.81 -11.77
CA ASP A 210 13.07 12.47 -11.40
C ASP A 210 13.18 11.20 -10.52
N ASP A 211 12.08 10.48 -10.30
CA ASP A 211 12.06 9.25 -9.51
C ASP A 211 12.63 8.08 -10.32
N TYR A 212 13.59 7.34 -9.76
CA TYR A 212 14.23 6.21 -10.45
C TYR A 212 13.28 5.03 -10.75
N LEU A 213 12.06 5.03 -10.18
CA LEU A 213 11.00 4.05 -10.46
C LEU A 213 10.02 4.53 -11.54
N TYR A 214 10.31 5.64 -12.23
CA TYR A 214 9.41 6.23 -13.22
C TYR A 214 9.07 5.28 -14.37
N GLU A 215 10.02 4.44 -14.79
CA GLU A 215 9.83 3.51 -15.91
C GLU A 215 8.76 2.47 -15.59
N ASP A 216 8.87 1.79 -14.44
CA ASP A 216 7.90 0.79 -13.99
C ASP A 216 6.50 1.36 -13.83
N SER A 217 6.39 2.57 -13.28
CA SER A 217 5.11 3.28 -13.13
C SER A 217 4.49 3.67 -14.48
N SER A 218 5.32 4.10 -15.43
CA SER A 218 4.88 4.44 -16.79
C SER A 218 4.40 3.20 -17.54
N LEU A 219 5.12 2.08 -17.42
CA LEU A 219 4.72 0.81 -18.02
C LEU A 219 3.42 0.28 -17.39
N LEU A 220 3.23 0.44 -16.07
CA LEU A 220 1.98 0.07 -15.42
C LEU A 220 0.80 0.91 -15.93
N HIS A 221 1.00 2.23 -16.11
CA HIS A 221 0.00 3.11 -16.69
C HIS A 221 -0.40 2.67 -18.12
N ILE A 222 0.58 2.32 -18.95
CA ILE A 222 0.33 1.80 -20.29
C ILE A 222 -0.48 0.49 -20.23
N ASP A 223 -0.04 -0.46 -19.40
CA ASP A 223 -0.72 -1.74 -19.24
C ASP A 223 -2.17 -1.57 -18.74
N PHE A 224 -2.41 -0.64 -17.80
CA PHE A 224 -3.76 -0.32 -17.32
C PHE A 224 -4.62 0.27 -18.42
N SER A 225 -4.06 1.21 -19.21
CA SER A 225 -4.76 1.86 -20.32
C SER A 225 -5.12 0.86 -21.41
N ASP A 226 -4.18 0.02 -21.81
CA ASP A 226 -4.38 -0.99 -22.86
C ASP A 226 -5.44 -2.03 -22.50
N LYS A 227 -5.61 -2.29 -21.20
CA LYS A 227 -6.63 -3.22 -20.67
C LYS A 227 -7.97 -2.58 -20.36
N GLY A 228 -8.09 -1.26 -20.45
CA GLY A 228 -9.31 -0.54 -20.05
C GLY A 228 -9.53 -0.52 -18.54
N ILE A 229 -8.47 -0.55 -17.76
CA ILE A 229 -8.52 -0.36 -16.30
C ILE A 229 -8.61 1.14 -16.02
N ASN A 230 -9.68 1.55 -15.35
CA ASN A 230 -9.90 2.95 -14.99
C ASN A 230 -8.92 3.39 -13.90
N HIS A 231 -8.14 4.43 -14.17
CA HIS A 231 -7.18 4.96 -13.21
C HIS A 231 -6.85 6.42 -13.49
N GLU A 232 -6.36 7.10 -12.45
CA GLU A 232 -5.68 8.38 -12.58
C GLU A 232 -4.17 8.13 -12.53
N TYR A 233 -3.43 8.77 -13.43
CA TYR A 233 -1.98 8.75 -13.44
C TYR A 233 -1.44 10.16 -13.39
N ARG A 234 -0.57 10.43 -12.43
CA ARG A 234 0.05 11.75 -12.25
C ARG A 234 1.56 11.63 -12.24
N VAL A 235 2.19 12.44 -13.06
CA VAL A 235 3.63 12.67 -13.04
C VAL A 235 3.84 14.13 -12.71
N ARG A 236 4.61 14.42 -11.66
CA ARG A 236 4.90 15.78 -11.20
C ARG A 236 6.40 15.93 -10.98
N ASN A 237 6.88 17.19 -11.00
CA ASN A 237 8.28 17.47 -10.67
C ASN A 237 8.64 16.93 -9.29
N GLY A 238 9.70 16.13 -9.19
CA GLY A 238 10.22 15.59 -7.95
C GLY A 238 10.85 14.21 -8.11
N ALA A 239 11.50 13.76 -7.05
CA ALA A 239 12.27 12.53 -6.99
C ALA A 239 11.75 11.60 -5.90
N HIS A 240 12.40 10.44 -5.70
CA HIS A 240 12.08 9.43 -4.69
C HIS A 240 12.41 9.91 -3.28
N THR A 241 11.65 10.86 -2.76
CA THR A 241 11.93 11.55 -1.49
C THR A 241 10.70 11.81 -0.65
N TRP A 242 10.90 11.95 0.65
CA TRP A 242 9.86 12.34 1.59
C TRP A 242 9.23 13.71 1.27
N THR A 243 9.97 14.64 0.66
CA THR A 243 9.42 15.92 0.20
C THR A 243 8.32 15.69 -0.82
N TYR A 244 8.58 14.88 -1.83
CA TYR A 244 7.60 14.52 -2.85
C TYR A 244 6.36 13.87 -2.23
N TRP A 245 6.52 12.89 -1.36
CA TRP A 245 5.39 12.17 -0.76
C TRP A 245 4.57 13.01 0.20
N ARG A 246 5.18 13.97 0.93
CA ARG A 246 4.43 14.96 1.72
C ARG A 246 3.55 15.85 0.84
N GLU A 247 4.05 16.24 -0.32
CA GLU A 247 3.29 17.04 -1.30
C GLU A 247 2.20 16.22 -2.00
N SER A 248 2.36 14.91 -2.12
CA SER A 248 1.37 13.98 -2.70
C SER A 248 0.24 13.64 -1.73
N LEU A 249 0.53 13.57 -0.42
CA LEU A 249 -0.42 13.07 0.57
C LEU A 249 -1.75 13.83 0.63
N PRO A 250 -1.82 15.17 0.52
CA PRO A 250 -3.09 15.90 0.45
C PRO A 250 -3.99 15.40 -0.69
N THR A 251 -3.42 15.20 -1.89
CA THR A 251 -4.15 14.68 -3.05
C THR A 251 -4.63 13.26 -2.83
N VAL A 252 -3.84 12.41 -2.17
CA VAL A 252 -4.27 11.05 -1.77
C VAL A 252 -5.47 11.13 -0.83
N LEU A 253 -5.41 11.98 0.20
CA LEU A 253 -6.51 12.13 1.17
C LEU A 253 -7.80 12.62 0.50
N GLU A 254 -7.71 13.57 -0.43
CA GLU A 254 -8.83 14.03 -1.24
C GLU A 254 -9.39 12.89 -2.11
N PHE A 255 -8.52 12.19 -2.86
CA PHE A 255 -8.90 11.09 -3.74
C PHE A 255 -9.65 9.97 -3.00
N VAL A 256 -9.12 9.51 -1.87
CA VAL A 256 -9.78 8.44 -1.10
C VAL A 256 -11.08 8.92 -0.46
N SER A 257 -11.15 10.20 -0.04
CA SER A 257 -12.37 10.80 0.50
C SER A 257 -13.51 10.79 -0.52
N GLN A 258 -13.22 11.10 -1.77
CA GLN A 258 -14.21 11.00 -2.86
C GLN A 258 -14.75 9.56 -2.98
N GLY A 259 -13.87 8.54 -2.85
CA GLY A 259 -14.26 7.12 -2.85
C GLY A 259 -15.25 6.78 -1.73
N PHE A 260 -15.09 7.35 -0.55
CA PHE A 260 -15.98 7.13 0.60
C PHE A 260 -17.40 7.68 0.38
N HIS A 261 -17.56 8.65 -0.52
CA HIS A 261 -18.84 9.32 -0.82
C HIS A 261 -19.51 8.84 -2.11
N GLN A 262 -18.86 8.00 -2.91
CA GLN A 262 -19.50 7.46 -4.14
C GLN A 262 -20.68 6.55 -3.77
N TYR A 263 -21.78 6.71 -4.53
CA TYR A 263 -23.02 5.95 -4.38
C TYR A 263 -23.12 4.87 -5.46
#